data_5325cadf002f65ff5ffb73e2d893151e
#
_entry.id   5325cadf002f65ff5ffb73e2d893151e
#
_cell.length_a   1.000
_cell.length_b   1.000
_cell.length_c   1.000
_cell.angle_alpha   90.00
_cell.angle_beta   90.00
_cell.angle_gamma   90.00
#
_symmetry.space_group_name_H-M   'P 1'
#
loop_
_entity.id
_entity.type
_entity.pdbx_description
1 polymer ?
#
loop_
_entity_poly.entity_id
_entity_poly.type
_entity_poly.pdbx_seq_one_letter_code
_entity_poly.pdbx_strand_id
1 'polypeptide(L)'
;MNFANKKLFSKKILFVDGIGRTGKTMVSRVLPFLEKCEQIEFFESLESILIGVDKKHVSIKFAKSYITNEINLLYYNKKISRRINFRSSDVSTSKNFKNNVYEKREKIEERAGKKLFLKQDWIQPFFTHDLALNLNHLKKIISKFKLLEIYRDPFDVIYSWHKRGWGKRIQNQSEPIDFSLKFKFKNYTLPFYVHGYEKKWINLNEIEKCASIVKTNIVKSINNQKKYNSNKILTISYENFLIEPLSVINHVCKFLKTKKSKYINESLKKNNLPGQINYKNQNKKKFFILDQVSRKTGEELISLQKQYYKNIYGLKKY
;
A
#
# COMPACT_ATOMS: atom_id res chain seq x y z
N MET A 1 10.30 27.95 15.45
CA MET A 1 8.83 27.84 15.38
C MET A 1 8.40 26.49 15.97
N ASN A 2 7.46 26.49 16.93
CA ASN A 2 6.95 25.27 17.54
C ASN A 2 5.58 24.96 16.94
N PHE A 3 5.47 23.82 16.22
CA PHE A 3 4.19 23.35 15.65
C PHE A 3 3.29 22.79 16.76
N ALA A 4 2.02 23.21 16.77
CA ALA A 4 1.02 22.67 17.68
C ALA A 4 0.63 21.25 17.28
N ASN A 5 0.52 20.36 18.27
CA ASN A 5 0.01 19.00 18.04
C ASN A 5 -1.52 19.02 18.10
N LYS A 6 -2.19 18.86 16.96
CA LYS A 6 -3.63 18.65 16.93
C LYS A 6 -3.98 17.20 17.30
N LYS A 7 -5.18 17.04 17.86
CA LYS A 7 -5.75 15.70 18.11
C LYS A 7 -6.13 15.02 16.81
N LEU A 8 -5.79 13.74 16.69
CA LEU A 8 -6.27 12.90 15.61
C LEU A 8 -7.71 12.47 15.90
N PHE A 9 -8.65 12.85 15.04
CA PHE A 9 -10.08 12.56 15.23
C PHE A 9 -10.46 11.16 14.78
N SER A 10 -9.90 10.67 13.66
CA SER A 10 -10.12 9.29 13.25
C SER A 10 -9.48 8.32 14.24
N LYS A 11 -10.29 7.44 14.83
CA LYS A 11 -9.82 6.45 15.80
C LYS A 11 -9.38 5.13 15.16
N LYS A 12 -9.80 4.87 13.91
CA LYS A 12 -9.57 3.61 13.18
C LYS A 12 -8.92 3.89 11.83
N ILE A 13 -7.63 4.18 11.86
CA ILE A 13 -6.81 4.36 10.67
C ILE A 13 -6.30 3.00 10.21
N LEU A 14 -6.49 2.70 8.93
CA LEU A 14 -5.95 1.53 8.24
C LEU A 14 -5.06 1.99 7.08
N PHE A 15 -3.82 1.59 7.07
CA PHE A 15 -2.99 1.67 5.87
C PHE A 15 -3.02 0.33 5.13
N VAL A 16 -3.24 0.38 3.83
CA VAL A 16 -3.17 -0.77 2.93
C VAL A 16 -1.93 -0.58 2.08
N ASP A 17 -0.89 -1.31 2.42
CA ASP A 17 0.46 -1.10 1.92
C ASP A 17 1.05 -2.32 1.20
N GLY A 18 2.23 -2.16 0.67
CA GLY A 18 2.99 -3.11 -0.12
C GLY A 18 3.50 -2.45 -1.39
N ILE A 19 4.62 -2.90 -1.91
CA ILE A 19 5.21 -2.33 -3.13
C ILE A 19 4.24 -2.39 -4.32
N GLY A 20 4.49 -1.61 -5.34
CA GLY A 20 3.66 -1.62 -6.55
C GLY A 20 3.49 -3.04 -7.12
N ARG A 21 2.29 -3.37 -7.62
CA ARG A 21 1.94 -4.64 -8.28
C ARG A 21 1.80 -5.88 -7.37
N THR A 22 1.72 -5.70 -6.07
CA THR A 22 1.45 -6.79 -5.11
C THR A 22 -0.04 -7.20 -5.01
N GLY A 23 -0.95 -6.57 -5.76
CA GLY A 23 -2.38 -6.89 -5.72
C GLY A 23 -3.19 -6.05 -4.74
N LYS A 24 -2.61 -5.01 -4.14
CA LYS A 24 -3.31 -4.09 -3.22
C LYS A 24 -4.64 -3.57 -3.75
N THR A 25 -4.69 -3.22 -5.04
CA THR A 25 -5.90 -2.72 -5.69
C THR A 25 -7.07 -3.69 -5.56
N MET A 26 -6.83 -5.01 -5.67
CA MET A 26 -7.86 -6.03 -5.54
C MET A 26 -8.40 -6.09 -4.12
N VAL A 27 -7.52 -6.13 -3.13
CA VAL A 27 -7.90 -6.10 -1.70
C VAL A 27 -8.67 -4.81 -1.38
N SER A 28 -8.16 -3.67 -1.85
CA SER A 28 -8.74 -2.35 -1.60
C SER A 28 -10.15 -2.19 -2.16
N ARG A 29 -10.48 -2.84 -3.26
CA ARG A 29 -11.84 -2.83 -3.84
C ARG A 29 -12.85 -3.60 -2.98
N VAL A 30 -12.38 -4.52 -2.14
CA VAL A 30 -13.25 -5.35 -1.28
C VAL A 30 -13.43 -4.72 0.11
N LEU A 31 -12.45 -3.98 0.61
CA LEU A 31 -12.51 -3.37 1.96
C LEU A 31 -13.75 -2.51 2.23
N PRO A 32 -14.25 -1.68 1.31
CA PRO A 32 -15.46 -0.89 1.53
C PRO A 32 -16.73 -1.71 1.79
N PHE A 33 -16.69 -3.02 1.51
CA PHE A 33 -17.77 -3.96 1.79
C PHE A 33 -17.67 -4.61 3.18
N LEU A 34 -16.76 -4.13 4.02
CA LEU A 34 -16.78 -4.38 5.46
C LEU A 34 -17.69 -3.36 6.14
N GLU A 35 -18.31 -3.77 7.25
CA GLU A 35 -19.15 -2.85 8.02
C GLU A 35 -18.34 -1.66 8.57
N LYS A 36 -18.90 -0.48 8.47
CA LYS A 36 -18.28 0.77 8.94
C LYS A 36 -16.85 0.97 8.40
N CYS A 37 -16.62 0.62 7.16
CA CYS A 37 -15.39 0.90 6.44
C CYS A 37 -15.66 1.90 5.32
N GLU A 38 -14.88 2.98 5.28
CA GLU A 38 -14.96 3.99 4.22
C GLU A 38 -14.35 3.46 2.93
N GLN A 39 -14.64 4.15 1.81
CA GLN A 39 -13.92 3.95 0.57
C GLN A 39 -12.45 4.31 0.78
N ILE A 40 -11.56 3.50 0.18
CA ILE A 40 -10.12 3.74 0.26
C ILE A 40 -9.75 5.08 -0.39
N GLU A 41 -8.74 5.72 0.15
CA GLU A 41 -8.22 7.00 -0.33
C GLU A 41 -6.70 6.93 -0.50
N PHE A 42 -6.17 7.54 -1.55
CA PHE A 42 -4.73 7.65 -1.75
C PHE A 42 -4.13 8.67 -0.78
N PHE A 43 -2.93 8.37 -0.27
CA PHE A 43 -2.24 9.23 0.70
C PHE A 43 -0.75 9.36 0.38
N GLU A 44 -0.46 9.88 -0.80
CA GLU A 44 0.90 10.00 -1.34
C GLU A 44 1.78 10.97 -0.53
N SER A 45 1.18 12.02 0.03
CA SER A 45 1.93 12.99 0.85
C SER A 45 2.53 12.36 2.10
N LEU A 46 1.90 11.33 2.68
CA LEU A 46 2.46 10.61 3.82
C LEU A 46 3.80 9.96 3.47
N GLU A 47 3.88 9.27 2.34
CA GLU A 47 5.10 8.59 1.89
C GLU A 47 6.22 9.60 1.67
N SER A 48 5.92 10.70 0.97
CA SER A 48 6.89 11.78 0.72
C SER A 48 7.41 12.42 2.00
N ILE A 49 6.54 12.69 2.96
CA ILE A 49 6.93 13.24 4.27
C ILE A 49 7.81 12.26 5.05
N LEU A 50 7.48 10.96 5.03
CA LEU A 50 8.29 9.94 5.72
C LEU A 50 9.68 9.80 5.11
N ILE A 51 9.81 9.89 3.79
CA ILE A 51 11.11 9.93 3.11
C ILE A 51 11.87 11.19 3.54
N GLY A 52 11.22 12.35 3.57
CA GLY A 52 11.82 13.60 4.05
C GLY A 52 12.31 13.51 5.50
N VAL A 53 11.59 12.81 6.37
CA VAL A 53 12.02 12.53 7.75
C VAL A 53 13.22 11.58 7.79
N ASP A 54 13.20 10.48 7.00
CA ASP A 54 14.32 9.53 6.90
C ASP A 54 15.60 10.21 6.42
N LYS A 55 15.49 11.11 5.47
CA LYS A 55 16.61 11.89 4.92
C LYS A 55 16.95 13.16 5.70
N LYS A 56 16.31 13.39 6.86
CA LYS A 56 16.51 14.56 7.73
C LYS A 56 16.18 15.94 7.10
N HIS A 57 15.41 15.96 6.02
CA HIS A 57 14.89 17.20 5.40
C HIS A 57 13.63 17.70 6.08
N VAL A 58 12.91 16.84 6.78
CA VAL A 58 11.68 17.17 7.49
C VAL A 58 11.78 16.77 8.96
N SER A 59 11.49 17.68 9.88
CA SER A 59 11.49 17.35 11.30
C SER A 59 10.30 16.49 11.69
N ILE A 60 10.47 15.60 12.67
CA ILE A 60 9.38 14.75 13.17
C ILE A 60 8.23 15.61 13.74
N LYS A 61 8.53 16.76 14.36
CA LYS A 61 7.51 17.68 14.89
C LYS A 61 6.64 18.25 13.77
N PHE A 62 7.26 18.72 12.69
CA PHE A 62 6.52 19.17 11.50
C PHE A 62 5.70 18.04 10.90
N ALA A 63 6.33 16.88 10.63
CA ALA A 63 5.67 15.71 10.04
C ALA A 63 4.43 15.29 10.84
N LYS A 64 4.53 15.25 12.17
CA LYS A 64 3.42 14.92 13.07
C LYS A 64 2.27 15.92 12.94
N SER A 65 2.55 17.22 12.95
CA SER A 65 1.53 18.26 12.81
C SER A 65 0.88 18.21 11.43
N TYR A 66 1.68 18.14 10.38
CA TYR A 66 1.21 18.08 8.99
C TYR A 66 0.32 16.86 8.74
N ILE A 67 0.82 15.66 9.03
CA ILE A 67 0.10 14.41 8.77
C ILE A 67 -1.18 14.30 9.61
N THR A 68 -1.17 14.77 10.86
CA THR A 68 -2.38 14.79 11.67
C THR A 68 -3.44 15.70 11.07
N ASN A 69 -3.05 16.88 10.59
CA ASN A 69 -3.96 17.80 9.91
C ASN A 69 -4.51 17.20 8.62
N GLU A 70 -3.65 16.60 7.81
CA GLU A 70 -4.02 15.99 6.52
C GLU A 70 -5.02 14.83 6.74
N ILE A 71 -4.75 13.90 7.66
CA ILE A 71 -5.68 12.83 8.00
C ILE A 71 -7.03 13.38 8.49
N ASN A 72 -7.01 14.40 9.33
CA ASN A 72 -8.25 15.01 9.82
C ASN A 72 -9.03 15.68 8.68
N LEU A 73 -8.35 16.34 7.75
CA LEU A 73 -8.96 16.97 6.57
C LEU A 73 -9.56 15.93 5.64
N LEU A 74 -8.80 14.87 5.30
CA LEU A 74 -9.28 13.78 4.45
C LEU A 74 -10.49 13.07 5.08
N TYR A 75 -10.41 12.81 6.38
CA TYR A 75 -11.51 12.20 7.13
C TYR A 75 -12.76 13.10 7.15
N TYR A 76 -12.60 14.41 7.39
CA TYR A 76 -13.70 15.37 7.35
C TYR A 76 -14.34 15.44 5.97
N ASN A 77 -13.53 15.59 4.92
CA ASN A 77 -14.01 15.64 3.54
C ASN A 77 -14.83 14.39 3.18
N LYS A 78 -14.40 13.22 3.63
CA LYS A 78 -15.12 11.95 3.42
C LYS A 78 -16.49 11.96 4.11
N LYS A 79 -16.60 12.55 5.33
CA LYS A 79 -17.85 12.61 6.10
C LYS A 79 -18.92 13.53 5.50
N ILE A 80 -18.52 14.51 4.72
CA ILE A 80 -19.42 15.44 4.04
C ILE A 80 -19.46 15.24 2.52
N SER A 81 -18.93 14.12 2.04
CA SER A 81 -18.85 13.79 0.61
C SER A 81 -18.12 14.83 -0.26
N ARG A 82 -17.18 15.58 0.34
CA ARG A 82 -16.27 16.44 -0.39
C ARG A 82 -15.09 15.63 -0.91
N ARG A 83 -14.60 15.93 -2.11
CA ARG A 83 -13.48 15.22 -2.77
C ARG A 83 -13.77 13.73 -3.05
N ILE A 84 -14.99 13.38 -3.38
CA ILE A 84 -15.36 12.02 -3.75
C ILE A 84 -14.91 11.72 -5.18
N ASN A 85 -14.25 10.58 -5.37
CA ASN A 85 -13.85 10.10 -6.69
C ASN A 85 -15.01 9.37 -7.39
N PHE A 86 -15.41 9.86 -8.55
CA PHE A 86 -16.47 9.26 -9.39
C PHE A 86 -15.93 8.46 -10.57
N ARG A 87 -14.59 8.40 -10.77
CA ARG A 87 -13.98 7.68 -11.88
C ARG A 87 -14.13 6.17 -11.70
N SER A 88 -14.96 5.54 -12.52
CA SER A 88 -15.40 4.14 -12.36
C SER A 88 -14.26 3.11 -12.36
N SER A 89 -13.15 3.39 -13.06
CA SER A 89 -11.99 2.49 -13.17
C SER A 89 -11.11 2.50 -11.93
N ASP A 90 -11.19 3.54 -11.09
CA ASP A 90 -10.29 3.72 -9.97
C ASP A 90 -10.68 2.83 -8.77
N VAL A 91 -9.67 2.46 -7.99
CA VAL A 91 -9.88 1.70 -6.75
C VAL A 91 -10.62 2.52 -5.68
N SER A 92 -10.45 3.83 -5.70
CA SER A 92 -11.06 4.78 -4.76
C SER A 92 -12.42 5.31 -5.21
N THR A 93 -13.04 4.71 -6.24
CA THR A 93 -14.32 5.20 -6.76
C THR A 93 -15.48 4.97 -5.78
N SER A 94 -16.32 5.99 -5.61
CA SER A 94 -17.56 5.90 -4.82
C SER A 94 -18.60 4.96 -5.44
N LYS A 95 -18.55 4.75 -6.77
CA LYS A 95 -19.47 3.87 -7.50
C LYS A 95 -19.41 2.40 -7.09
N ASN A 96 -18.37 1.99 -6.38
CA ASN A 96 -18.27 0.64 -5.82
C ASN A 96 -19.00 0.52 -4.47
N PHE A 97 -19.48 1.60 -3.89
CA PHE A 97 -20.08 1.64 -2.55
C PHE A 97 -21.61 1.59 -2.66
N LYS A 98 -22.21 0.44 -2.37
CA LYS A 98 -23.63 0.20 -2.66
C LYS A 98 -24.67 0.89 -1.78
N ASN A 99 -24.29 1.54 -0.69
CA ASN A 99 -25.25 2.05 0.28
C ASN A 99 -25.66 3.51 0.08
N ASN A 100 -25.34 4.12 -1.04
CA ASN A 100 -25.59 5.55 -1.33
C ASN A 100 -25.16 6.46 -0.15
N VAL A 101 -24.12 6.02 0.57
CA VAL A 101 -23.66 6.73 1.78
C VAL A 101 -23.15 8.12 1.44
N TYR A 102 -22.41 8.22 0.33
CA TYR A 102 -21.83 9.49 -0.09
C TYR A 102 -22.88 10.45 -0.66
N GLU A 103 -23.86 9.94 -1.40
CA GLU A 103 -25.00 10.73 -1.89
C GLU A 103 -25.88 11.25 -0.73
N LYS A 104 -26.07 10.43 0.31
CA LYS A 104 -26.77 10.89 1.52
C LYS A 104 -25.98 11.96 2.27
N ARG A 105 -24.65 11.81 2.32
CA ARG A 105 -23.78 12.79 3.00
C ARG A 105 -23.63 14.09 2.23
N GLU A 106 -23.72 14.07 0.90
CA GLU A 106 -23.70 15.26 0.06
C GLU A 106 -24.83 16.23 0.39
N LYS A 107 -25.99 15.69 0.79
CA LYS A 107 -27.17 16.47 1.19
C LYS A 107 -27.11 17.01 2.62
N ILE A 108 -26.01 16.73 3.36
CA ILE A 108 -25.86 17.16 4.74
C ILE A 108 -25.23 18.54 4.79
N GLU A 109 -25.90 19.48 5.47
CA GLU A 109 -25.33 20.79 5.75
C GLU A 109 -23.98 20.67 6.48
N GLU A 110 -23.05 21.57 6.19
CA GLU A 110 -21.69 21.53 6.75
C GLU A 110 -21.69 21.52 8.29
N ARG A 111 -22.63 22.23 8.91
CA ARG A 111 -22.78 22.27 10.37
C ARG A 111 -23.16 20.90 10.97
N ALA A 112 -24.03 20.17 10.29
CA ALA A 112 -24.38 18.79 10.66
C ALA A 112 -23.22 17.81 10.36
N GLY A 113 -22.44 18.07 9.29
CA GLY A 113 -21.23 17.33 8.96
C GLY A 113 -20.19 17.34 10.08
N LYS A 114 -20.02 18.46 10.79
CA LYS A 114 -19.15 18.54 11.99
C LYS A 114 -19.58 17.57 13.08
N LYS A 115 -20.88 17.41 13.31
CA LYS A 115 -21.42 16.45 14.30
C LYS A 115 -21.14 15.00 13.88
N LEU A 116 -21.29 14.68 12.59
CA LEU A 116 -20.99 13.37 12.03
C LEU A 116 -19.50 13.04 12.12
N PHE A 117 -18.64 14.00 11.83
CA PHE A 117 -17.20 13.88 11.95
C PHE A 117 -16.77 13.46 13.37
N LEU A 118 -17.39 14.02 14.41
CA LEU A 118 -17.07 13.72 15.79
C LEU A 118 -17.67 12.40 16.30
N LYS A 119 -18.81 11.97 15.76
CA LYS A 119 -19.59 10.82 16.28
C LYS A 119 -19.26 9.49 15.59
N GLN A 120 -18.93 9.49 14.29
CA GLN A 120 -18.78 8.24 13.55
C GLN A 120 -17.36 7.66 13.72
N ASP A 121 -17.30 6.39 14.17
CA ASP A 121 -16.07 5.62 14.34
C ASP A 121 -15.91 4.57 13.22
N TRP A 122 -15.82 5.06 11.99
CA TRP A 122 -15.61 4.23 10.82
C TRP A 122 -14.11 4.02 10.57
N ILE A 123 -13.77 2.87 10.00
CA ILE A 123 -12.41 2.59 9.52
C ILE A 123 -12.13 3.50 8.34
N GLN A 124 -11.03 4.24 8.41
CA GLN A 124 -10.52 5.09 7.34
C GLN A 124 -9.34 4.39 6.67
N PRO A 125 -9.54 3.72 5.53
CA PRO A 125 -8.47 3.07 4.81
C PRO A 125 -7.75 4.06 3.90
N PHE A 126 -6.41 4.02 3.92
CA PHE A 126 -5.52 4.75 3.04
C PHE A 126 -4.69 3.78 2.20
N PHE A 127 -4.57 4.06 0.91
CA PHE A 127 -3.76 3.31 -0.02
C PHE A 127 -2.35 3.90 -0.04
N THR A 128 -1.35 3.06 0.25
CA THR A 128 0.07 3.43 0.30
C THR A 128 0.91 2.41 -0.45
N HIS A 129 2.20 2.71 -0.72
CA HIS A 129 3.08 1.82 -1.49
C HIS A 129 4.30 1.33 -0.72
N ASP A 130 4.87 2.18 0.12
CA ASP A 130 6.20 1.95 0.70
C ASP A 130 6.25 2.31 2.19
N LEU A 131 5.09 2.34 2.83
CA LEU A 131 4.95 2.77 4.22
C LEU A 131 5.70 1.85 5.19
N ALA A 132 5.68 0.55 4.90
CA ALA A 132 6.40 -0.45 5.70
C ALA A 132 7.92 -0.22 5.74
N LEU A 133 8.50 0.47 4.74
CA LEU A 133 9.91 0.83 4.72
C LEU A 133 10.28 1.86 5.81
N ASN A 134 9.31 2.66 6.25
CA ASN A 134 9.48 3.78 7.17
C ASN A 134 8.66 3.64 8.46
N LEU A 135 8.36 2.42 8.89
CA LEU A 135 7.55 2.14 10.09
C LEU A 135 8.07 2.81 11.38
N ASN A 136 9.40 2.97 11.49
CA ASN A 136 10.02 3.66 12.63
C ASN A 136 9.55 5.11 12.74
N HIS A 137 9.52 5.81 11.60
CA HIS A 137 9.11 7.21 11.52
C HIS A 137 7.59 7.32 11.63
N LEU A 138 6.86 6.44 10.96
CA LEU A 138 5.41 6.41 11.05
C LEU A 138 4.91 6.32 12.49
N LYS A 139 5.49 5.43 13.31
CA LYS A 139 5.09 5.26 14.72
C LYS A 139 5.33 6.49 15.59
N LYS A 140 6.38 7.27 15.28
CA LYS A 140 6.66 8.53 15.98
C LYS A 140 5.66 9.62 15.59
N ILE A 141 5.08 9.53 14.40
CA ILE A 141 4.14 10.50 13.85
C ILE A 141 2.69 10.12 14.22
N ILE A 142 2.30 8.86 14.00
CA ILE A 142 0.97 8.34 14.26
C ILE A 142 1.05 7.18 15.23
N SER A 143 0.54 7.35 16.44
CA SER A 143 0.60 6.32 17.49
C SER A 143 -0.45 5.21 17.33
N LYS A 144 -1.61 5.53 16.73
CA LYS A 144 -2.77 4.62 16.60
C LYS A 144 -3.11 4.40 15.13
N PHE A 145 -2.68 3.27 14.58
CA PHE A 145 -3.04 2.81 13.24
C PHE A 145 -2.99 1.29 13.17
N LYS A 146 -3.57 0.75 12.12
CA LYS A 146 -3.36 -0.62 11.65
C LYS A 146 -2.76 -0.61 10.26
N LEU A 147 -1.92 -1.60 9.97
CA LEU A 147 -1.27 -1.79 8.68
C LEU A 147 -1.66 -3.15 8.11
N LEU A 148 -2.24 -3.15 6.93
CA LEU A 148 -2.50 -4.34 6.12
C LEU A 148 -1.45 -4.35 5.01
N GLU A 149 -0.47 -5.22 5.14
CA GLU A 149 0.64 -5.35 4.20
C GLU A 149 0.38 -6.49 3.24
N ILE A 150 0.42 -6.19 1.93
CA ILE A 150 0.15 -7.18 0.89
C ILE A 150 1.46 -7.53 0.17
N TYR A 151 1.81 -8.82 0.20
CA TYR A 151 2.92 -9.38 -0.54
C TYR A 151 2.42 -10.24 -1.70
N ARG A 152 3.31 -10.43 -2.66
CA ARG A 152 3.13 -11.30 -3.82
C ARG A 152 4.44 -11.96 -4.16
N ASP A 153 4.39 -13.09 -4.89
CA ASP A 153 5.58 -13.72 -5.42
C ASP A 153 6.54 -12.70 -6.05
N PRO A 154 7.80 -12.62 -5.60
CA PRO A 154 8.73 -11.58 -6.05
C PRO A 154 9.01 -11.63 -7.55
N PHE A 155 9.03 -12.83 -8.18
CA PHE A 155 9.21 -12.93 -9.63
C PHE A 155 8.00 -12.39 -10.39
N ASP A 156 6.78 -12.61 -9.90
CA ASP A 156 5.59 -12.03 -10.50
C ASP A 156 5.59 -10.49 -10.42
N VAL A 157 6.06 -9.93 -9.32
CA VAL A 157 6.19 -8.47 -9.15
C VAL A 157 7.25 -7.92 -10.11
N ILE A 158 8.45 -8.49 -10.14
CA ILE A 158 9.56 -8.05 -11.01
C ILE A 158 9.13 -8.12 -12.47
N TYR A 159 8.53 -9.23 -12.89
CA TYR A 159 8.03 -9.38 -14.25
C TYR A 159 6.99 -8.32 -14.61
N SER A 160 6.06 -8.04 -13.68
CA SER A 160 5.04 -7.00 -13.87
C SER A 160 5.64 -5.60 -13.98
N TRP A 161 6.71 -5.31 -13.26
CA TRP A 161 7.45 -4.04 -13.36
C TRP A 161 8.19 -3.92 -14.68
N HIS A 162 8.90 -4.98 -15.09
CA HIS A 162 9.60 -5.04 -16.37
C HIS A 162 8.64 -4.82 -17.55
N LYS A 163 7.51 -5.55 -17.61
CA LYS A 163 6.50 -5.39 -18.66
C LYS A 163 5.88 -3.99 -18.75
N ARG A 164 6.00 -3.20 -17.70
CA ARG A 164 5.58 -1.78 -17.67
C ARG A 164 6.71 -0.81 -18.00
N GLY A 165 7.88 -1.31 -18.37
CA GLY A 165 9.05 -0.49 -18.64
C GLY A 165 9.60 0.25 -17.43
N TRP A 166 9.28 -0.21 -16.19
CA TRP A 166 9.71 0.52 -15.00
C TRP A 166 11.21 0.52 -14.80
N GLY A 167 11.94 -0.45 -15.33
CA GLY A 167 13.40 -0.43 -15.35
C GLY A 167 13.99 0.76 -16.11
N LYS A 168 13.37 1.16 -17.24
CA LYS A 168 13.72 2.38 -18.01
C LYS A 168 13.16 3.63 -17.36
N ARG A 169 11.87 3.63 -17.07
CA ARG A 169 11.11 4.77 -16.60
C ARG A 169 11.67 5.37 -15.30
N ILE A 170 12.16 4.52 -14.40
CA ILE A 170 12.73 4.95 -13.12
C ILE A 170 13.97 5.86 -13.33
N GLN A 171 14.64 5.81 -14.49
CA GLN A 171 15.79 6.65 -14.81
C GLN A 171 15.43 7.97 -15.51
N ASN A 172 14.31 8.03 -16.21
CA ASN A 172 13.95 9.17 -17.06
C ASN A 172 13.01 10.14 -16.35
N GLN A 173 13.28 11.43 -16.48
CA GLN A 173 12.46 12.50 -15.90
C GLN A 173 11.16 12.77 -16.67
N SER A 174 11.04 12.22 -17.88
CA SER A 174 10.04 12.65 -18.86
C SER A 174 8.65 12.03 -18.67
N GLU A 175 8.47 11.13 -17.73
CA GLU A 175 7.15 10.52 -17.49
C GLU A 175 6.28 11.41 -16.62
N PRO A 176 5.28 12.13 -17.20
CA PRO A 176 4.46 13.09 -16.46
C PRO A 176 3.58 12.45 -15.38
N ILE A 177 3.45 11.13 -15.39
CA ILE A 177 2.66 10.35 -14.42
C ILE A 177 3.51 9.67 -13.33
N ASP A 178 4.81 9.95 -13.28
CA ASP A 178 5.69 9.42 -12.23
C ASP A 178 5.82 10.46 -11.10
N PHE A 179 5.01 10.28 -10.06
CA PHE A 179 4.97 11.15 -8.88
C PHE A 179 5.92 10.72 -7.75
N SER A 180 6.77 9.71 -7.97
CA SER A 180 7.72 9.26 -6.97
C SER A 180 8.82 10.30 -6.72
N LEU A 181 9.27 10.42 -5.46
CA LEU A 181 10.39 11.29 -5.14
C LEU A 181 11.68 10.79 -5.77
N LYS A 182 12.40 11.71 -6.37
CA LYS A 182 13.69 11.47 -7.03
C LYS A 182 14.75 12.41 -6.49
N PHE A 183 16.00 12.03 -6.67
CA PHE A 183 17.15 12.87 -6.32
C PHE A 183 18.17 12.92 -7.46
N LYS A 184 18.99 13.97 -7.47
CA LYS A 184 20.08 14.13 -8.45
C LYS A 184 21.32 13.38 -7.99
N PHE A 185 21.92 12.61 -8.90
CA PHE A 185 23.21 11.97 -8.72
C PHE A 185 24.01 12.14 -10.01
N LYS A 186 24.98 13.04 -10.02
CA LYS A 186 25.69 13.48 -11.23
C LYS A 186 24.65 13.94 -12.29
N ASN A 187 24.72 13.39 -13.49
CA ASN A 187 23.80 13.68 -14.60
C ASN A 187 22.50 12.84 -14.58
N TYR A 188 22.32 12.00 -13.54
CA TYR A 188 21.15 11.13 -13.43
C TYR A 188 20.10 11.70 -12.47
N THR A 189 18.85 11.41 -12.75
CA THR A 189 17.74 11.57 -11.80
C THR A 189 17.29 10.18 -11.39
N LEU A 190 17.48 9.86 -10.11
CA LEU A 190 17.30 8.52 -9.59
C LEU A 190 16.14 8.47 -8.58
N PRO A 191 15.43 7.33 -8.48
CA PRO A 191 14.40 7.16 -7.46
C PRO A 191 15.02 7.05 -6.07
N PHE A 192 14.34 7.54 -5.05
CA PHE A 192 14.83 7.55 -3.68
C PHE A 192 15.23 6.15 -3.15
N TYR A 193 14.67 5.08 -3.69
CA TYR A 193 14.96 3.69 -3.31
C TYR A 193 16.43 3.30 -3.47
N VAL A 194 17.15 3.93 -4.41
CA VAL A 194 18.52 3.57 -4.74
C VAL A 194 19.58 4.41 -4.04
N HIS A 195 19.14 5.30 -3.15
CA HIS A 195 20.05 6.12 -2.37
C HIS A 195 21.00 5.27 -1.53
N GLY A 196 22.29 5.49 -1.71
CA GLY A 196 23.39 4.75 -1.07
C GLY A 196 24.00 3.63 -1.92
N TYR A 197 23.45 3.31 -3.11
CA TYR A 197 24.06 2.36 -4.06
C TYR A 197 23.93 2.77 -5.53
N GLU A 198 23.86 4.06 -5.77
CA GLU A 198 23.64 4.71 -7.07
C GLU A 198 24.59 4.23 -8.14
N LYS A 199 25.93 4.24 -7.82
CA LYS A 199 26.99 3.84 -8.75
C LYS A 199 26.78 2.43 -9.31
N LYS A 200 26.34 1.51 -8.46
CA LYS A 200 26.05 0.14 -8.88
C LYS A 200 24.79 0.07 -9.71
N TRP A 201 23.73 0.76 -9.25
CA TRP A 201 22.40 0.66 -9.83
C TRP A 201 22.31 1.21 -11.26
N ILE A 202 22.99 2.32 -11.58
CA ILE A 202 22.98 2.91 -12.93
C ILE A 202 23.53 1.97 -14.01
N ASN A 203 24.42 1.06 -13.62
CA ASN A 203 25.07 0.08 -14.53
C ASN A 203 24.29 -1.23 -14.68
N LEU A 204 23.21 -1.43 -13.94
CA LEU A 204 22.36 -2.61 -14.06
C LEU A 204 21.50 -2.54 -15.34
N ASN A 205 21.16 -3.69 -15.91
CA ASN A 205 20.14 -3.77 -16.95
C ASN A 205 18.73 -3.51 -16.37
N GLU A 206 17.71 -3.39 -17.21
CA GLU A 206 16.35 -3.00 -16.80
C GLU A 206 15.71 -3.98 -15.83
N ILE A 207 15.92 -5.27 -16.04
CA ILE A 207 15.36 -6.31 -15.16
C ILE A 207 16.09 -6.33 -13.83
N GLU A 208 17.40 -6.22 -13.83
CA GLU A 208 18.19 -6.12 -12.60
C GLU A 208 17.83 -4.87 -11.79
N LYS A 209 17.54 -3.74 -12.45
CA LYS A 209 17.01 -2.54 -11.78
C LYS A 209 15.69 -2.82 -11.07
N CYS A 210 14.74 -3.44 -11.75
CA CYS A 210 13.47 -3.86 -11.13
C CYS A 210 13.72 -4.85 -9.99
N ALA A 211 14.53 -5.88 -10.22
CA ALA A 211 14.85 -6.90 -9.23
C ALA A 211 15.50 -6.32 -7.97
N SER A 212 16.46 -5.40 -8.16
CA SER A 212 17.16 -4.73 -7.06
C SER A 212 16.21 -3.96 -6.15
N ILE A 213 15.31 -3.15 -6.72
CA ILE A 213 14.34 -2.37 -5.92
C ILE A 213 13.34 -3.29 -5.23
N VAL A 214 12.73 -4.23 -5.97
CA VAL A 214 11.74 -5.15 -5.42
C VAL A 214 12.34 -5.96 -4.26
N LYS A 215 13.53 -6.55 -4.46
CA LYS A 215 14.24 -7.30 -3.42
C LYS A 215 14.51 -6.43 -2.19
N THR A 216 15.12 -5.26 -2.38
CA THR A 216 15.49 -4.36 -1.28
C THR A 216 14.27 -3.93 -0.48
N ASN A 217 13.17 -3.60 -1.15
CA ASN A 217 11.95 -3.15 -0.50
C ASN A 217 11.28 -4.29 0.28
N ILE A 218 11.17 -5.48 -0.29
CA ILE A 218 10.58 -6.64 0.42
C ILE A 218 11.41 -7.00 1.65
N VAL A 219 12.74 -7.12 1.51
CA VAL A 219 13.63 -7.45 2.64
C VAL A 219 13.55 -6.39 3.74
N LYS A 220 13.60 -5.10 3.38
CA LYS A 220 13.51 -4.00 4.33
C LYS A 220 12.15 -3.99 5.04
N SER A 221 11.07 -4.20 4.30
CA SER A 221 9.70 -4.27 4.86
C SER A 221 9.58 -5.42 5.86
N ILE A 222 9.98 -6.65 5.50
CA ILE A 222 9.96 -7.82 6.40
C ILE A 222 10.78 -7.55 7.66
N ASN A 223 12.00 -7.00 7.53
CA ASN A 223 12.86 -6.71 8.67
C ASN A 223 12.26 -5.64 9.59
N ASN A 224 11.63 -4.62 9.03
CA ASN A 224 10.95 -3.61 9.81
C ASN A 224 9.73 -4.20 10.55
N GLN A 225 8.95 -5.06 9.92
CA GLN A 225 7.79 -5.70 10.57
C GLN A 225 8.19 -6.58 11.76
N LYS A 226 9.28 -7.35 11.64
CA LYS A 226 9.79 -8.19 12.75
C LYS A 226 10.10 -7.41 14.02
N LYS A 227 10.44 -6.11 13.90
CA LYS A 227 10.74 -5.21 15.02
C LYS A 227 9.46 -4.66 15.69
N TYR A 228 8.27 -4.96 15.13
CA TYR A 228 7.03 -4.37 15.59
C TYR A 228 6.02 -5.40 16.05
N ASN A 229 5.23 -5.02 17.06
CA ASN A 229 4.20 -5.87 17.62
C ASN A 229 3.16 -6.28 16.57
N SER A 230 2.90 -7.58 16.47
CA SER A 230 2.00 -8.20 15.47
C SER A 230 0.55 -7.71 15.52
N ASN A 231 0.07 -7.16 16.64
CA ASN A 231 -1.31 -6.71 16.77
C ASN A 231 -1.65 -5.44 15.95
N LYS A 232 -0.62 -4.74 15.42
CA LYS A 232 -0.80 -3.55 14.56
C LYS A 232 -0.61 -3.84 13.07
N ILE A 233 -0.04 -4.98 12.73
CA ILE A 233 0.29 -5.34 11.34
C ILE A 233 -0.33 -6.69 11.03
N LEU A 234 -1.08 -6.75 9.95
CA LEU A 234 -1.54 -8.00 9.34
C LEU A 234 -0.90 -8.13 7.97
N THR A 235 -0.17 -9.22 7.76
CA THR A 235 0.42 -9.56 6.47
C THR A 235 -0.44 -10.57 5.76
N ILE A 236 -0.74 -10.32 4.49
CA ILE A 236 -1.45 -11.28 3.63
C ILE A 236 -0.69 -11.49 2.33
N SER A 237 -0.83 -12.67 1.73
CA SER A 237 -0.36 -12.92 0.38
C SER A 237 -1.46 -12.63 -0.63
N TYR A 238 -1.07 -12.08 -1.79
CA TYR A 238 -1.96 -11.91 -2.93
C TYR A 238 -2.56 -13.24 -3.38
N GLU A 239 -1.73 -14.29 -3.40
CA GLU A 239 -2.13 -15.62 -3.85
C GLU A 239 -3.19 -16.24 -2.93
N ASN A 240 -3.05 -16.12 -1.61
CA ASN A 240 -4.09 -16.58 -0.67
C ASN A 240 -5.38 -15.79 -0.84
N PHE A 241 -5.27 -14.46 -1.00
CA PHE A 241 -6.45 -13.63 -1.25
C PHE A 241 -7.13 -13.98 -2.59
N LEU A 242 -6.35 -14.36 -3.60
CA LEU A 242 -6.89 -14.78 -4.91
C LEU A 242 -7.65 -16.10 -4.80
N ILE A 243 -7.10 -17.10 -4.09
CA ILE A 243 -7.66 -18.46 -4.04
C ILE A 243 -8.77 -18.56 -3.00
N GLU A 244 -8.54 -18.02 -1.80
CA GLU A 244 -9.42 -18.16 -0.63
C GLU A 244 -9.83 -16.79 -0.06
N PRO A 245 -10.47 -15.91 -0.86
CA PRO A 245 -10.73 -14.54 -0.46
C PRO A 245 -11.57 -14.42 0.82
N LEU A 246 -12.56 -15.29 1.03
CA LEU A 246 -13.40 -15.26 2.23
C LEU A 246 -12.62 -15.59 3.49
N SER A 247 -11.68 -16.54 3.43
CA SER A 247 -10.80 -16.87 4.55
C SER A 247 -9.95 -15.67 4.94
N VAL A 248 -9.28 -15.05 3.96
CA VAL A 248 -8.45 -13.86 4.18
C VAL A 248 -9.29 -12.68 4.71
N ILE A 249 -10.49 -12.45 4.17
CA ILE A 249 -11.39 -11.39 4.64
C ILE A 249 -11.83 -11.64 6.09
N ASN A 250 -12.07 -12.88 6.51
CA ASN A 250 -12.38 -13.20 7.89
C ASN A 250 -11.24 -12.77 8.84
N HIS A 251 -9.98 -12.96 8.44
CA HIS A 251 -8.82 -12.51 9.21
C HIS A 251 -8.71 -10.99 9.25
N VAL A 252 -8.94 -10.34 8.11
CA VAL A 252 -9.01 -8.87 8.04
C VAL A 252 -10.13 -8.36 8.97
N CYS A 253 -11.29 -9.00 8.99
CA CYS A 253 -12.39 -8.62 9.89
C CYS A 253 -11.99 -8.75 11.37
N LYS A 254 -11.39 -9.89 11.77
CA LYS A 254 -10.87 -10.09 13.13
C LYS A 254 -9.84 -9.02 13.49
N PHE A 255 -8.86 -8.82 12.60
CA PHE A 255 -7.81 -7.82 12.79
C PHE A 255 -8.38 -6.41 12.95
N LEU A 256 -9.34 -6.00 12.13
CA LEU A 256 -9.95 -4.67 12.14
C LEU A 256 -11.04 -4.52 13.21
N LYS A 257 -11.49 -5.60 13.84
CA LYS A 257 -12.64 -5.65 14.75
C LYS A 257 -13.91 -5.12 14.06
N THR A 258 -14.22 -5.69 12.89
CA THR A 258 -15.40 -5.39 12.08
C THR A 258 -16.04 -6.68 11.55
N LYS A 259 -17.10 -6.55 10.77
CA LYS A 259 -17.81 -7.68 10.16
C LYS A 259 -17.91 -7.49 8.63
N LYS A 260 -18.20 -8.56 7.94
CA LYS A 260 -18.57 -8.52 6.52
C LYS A 260 -19.98 -7.94 6.37
N SER A 261 -20.19 -7.05 5.39
CA SER A 261 -21.56 -6.65 5.02
C SER A 261 -22.23 -7.74 4.19
N LYS A 262 -23.54 -7.65 4.06
CA LYS A 262 -24.33 -8.55 3.19
C LYS A 262 -23.91 -8.53 1.72
N TYR A 263 -23.20 -7.52 1.28
CA TYR A 263 -22.76 -7.33 -0.11
C TYR A 263 -21.36 -7.89 -0.41
N ILE A 264 -20.71 -8.55 0.55
CA ILE A 264 -19.33 -9.02 0.39
C ILE A 264 -19.19 -10.01 -0.79
N ASN A 265 -20.10 -10.98 -0.90
CA ASN A 265 -20.04 -11.99 -1.96
C ASN A 265 -20.23 -11.37 -3.36
N GLU A 266 -21.07 -10.38 -3.48
CA GLU A 266 -21.25 -9.62 -4.72
C GLU A 266 -19.97 -8.85 -5.09
N SER A 267 -19.31 -8.24 -4.11
CA SER A 267 -18.03 -7.59 -4.32
C SER A 267 -16.96 -8.57 -4.81
N LEU A 268 -16.91 -9.77 -4.23
CA LEU A 268 -15.97 -10.80 -4.66
C LEU A 268 -16.25 -11.21 -6.11
N LYS A 269 -17.51 -11.50 -6.46
CA LYS A 269 -17.91 -11.85 -7.83
C LYS A 269 -17.54 -10.75 -8.84
N LYS A 270 -17.80 -9.48 -8.51
CA LYS A 270 -17.45 -8.32 -9.34
C LYS A 270 -15.94 -8.21 -9.60
N ASN A 271 -15.12 -8.70 -8.69
CA ASN A 271 -13.67 -8.69 -8.80
C ASN A 271 -13.08 -10.04 -9.27
N ASN A 272 -13.92 -10.95 -9.81
CA ASN A 272 -13.54 -12.29 -10.28
C ASN A 272 -12.81 -13.10 -9.19
N LEU A 273 -13.36 -13.10 -7.98
CA LEU A 273 -12.84 -13.85 -6.84
C LEU A 273 -13.85 -14.92 -6.38
N PRO A 274 -13.41 -16.15 -6.04
CA PRO A 274 -12.02 -16.61 -6.08
C PRO A 274 -11.50 -16.79 -7.51
N GLY A 275 -10.19 -16.66 -7.67
CA GLY A 275 -9.47 -16.88 -8.92
C GLY A 275 -8.56 -18.09 -8.85
N GLN A 276 -7.72 -18.25 -9.87
CA GLN A 276 -6.76 -19.34 -9.97
C GLN A 276 -5.33 -18.84 -10.19
N ILE A 277 -4.36 -19.57 -9.67
CA ILE A 277 -2.94 -19.32 -9.94
C ILE A 277 -2.52 -20.18 -11.14
N ASN A 278 -1.98 -19.53 -12.16
CA ASN A 278 -1.36 -20.21 -13.26
C ASN A 278 0.14 -20.47 -12.99
N TYR A 279 0.42 -21.58 -12.33
CA TYR A 279 1.79 -21.98 -11.97
C TYR A 279 2.72 -22.14 -13.16
N LYS A 280 2.21 -22.63 -14.30
CA LYS A 280 3.01 -22.75 -15.55
C LYS A 280 3.49 -21.38 -16.01
N ASN A 281 2.60 -20.37 -15.94
CA ASN A 281 2.95 -19.00 -16.31
C ASN A 281 3.92 -18.36 -15.27
N GLN A 282 3.73 -18.64 -13.97
CA GLN A 282 4.68 -18.19 -12.94
C GLN A 282 6.08 -18.74 -13.17
N ASN A 283 6.21 -20.03 -13.48
CA ASN A 283 7.51 -20.64 -13.80
C ASN A 283 8.15 -20.03 -15.05
N LYS A 284 7.38 -19.78 -16.11
CA LYS A 284 7.89 -19.08 -17.31
C LYS A 284 8.46 -17.70 -16.96
N LYS A 285 7.78 -16.91 -16.15
CA LYS A 285 8.25 -15.59 -15.70
C LYS A 285 9.51 -15.70 -14.85
N LYS A 286 9.58 -16.68 -13.96
CA LYS A 286 10.75 -16.95 -13.13
C LYS A 286 11.97 -17.26 -13.99
N PHE A 287 11.88 -18.20 -14.93
CA PHE A 287 12.97 -18.55 -15.84
C PHE A 287 13.40 -17.35 -16.68
N PHE A 288 12.44 -16.61 -17.26
CA PHE A 288 12.71 -15.39 -18.00
C PHE A 288 13.55 -14.36 -17.21
N ILE A 289 13.25 -14.18 -15.92
CA ILE A 289 14.00 -13.25 -15.07
C ILE A 289 15.38 -13.82 -14.74
N LEU A 290 15.48 -15.10 -14.39
CA LEU A 290 16.73 -15.73 -14.00
C LEU A 290 17.76 -15.74 -15.15
N ASP A 291 17.29 -15.84 -16.40
CA ASP A 291 18.12 -15.77 -17.59
C ASP A 291 18.76 -14.39 -17.84
N GLN A 292 18.16 -13.33 -17.31
CA GLN A 292 18.57 -11.95 -17.57
C GLN A 292 19.21 -11.22 -16.37
N VAL A 293 19.34 -11.88 -15.25
CA VAL A 293 19.99 -11.32 -14.06
C VAL A 293 21.30 -12.05 -13.78
N SER A 294 22.23 -11.38 -13.10
CA SER A 294 23.44 -12.03 -12.64
C SER A 294 23.15 -13.25 -11.75
N ARG A 295 24.01 -14.27 -11.78
CA ARG A 295 23.88 -15.48 -10.95
C ARG A 295 23.61 -15.14 -9.49
N LYS A 296 24.37 -14.20 -8.91
CA LYS A 296 24.19 -13.73 -7.54
C LYS A 296 22.78 -13.17 -7.29
N THR A 297 22.29 -12.32 -8.19
CA THR A 297 20.93 -11.76 -8.08
C THR A 297 19.89 -12.87 -8.19
N GLY A 298 20.07 -13.84 -9.07
CA GLY A 298 19.18 -14.99 -9.23
C GLY A 298 19.09 -15.83 -7.94
N GLU A 299 20.22 -16.17 -7.34
CA GLU A 299 20.28 -16.93 -6.07
C GLU A 299 19.57 -16.17 -4.92
N GLU A 300 19.79 -14.86 -4.80
CA GLU A 300 19.13 -14.01 -3.82
C GLU A 300 17.61 -13.95 -4.03
N LEU A 301 17.15 -13.88 -5.28
CA LEU A 301 15.71 -13.88 -5.61
C LEU A 301 15.05 -15.23 -5.32
N ILE A 302 15.72 -16.34 -5.60
CA ILE A 302 15.25 -17.70 -5.26
C ILE A 302 15.11 -17.84 -3.75
N SER A 303 16.11 -17.37 -2.99
CA SER A 303 16.05 -17.36 -1.52
C SER A 303 14.87 -16.51 -1.00
N LEU A 304 14.67 -15.32 -1.56
CA LEU A 304 13.55 -14.44 -1.21
C LEU A 304 12.20 -15.11 -1.52
N GLN A 305 12.08 -15.79 -2.67
CA GLN A 305 10.86 -16.53 -3.03
C GLN A 305 10.60 -17.67 -2.04
N LYS A 306 11.63 -18.43 -1.65
CA LYS A 306 11.49 -19.48 -0.62
C LYS A 306 11.02 -18.90 0.72
N GLN A 307 11.59 -17.77 1.14
CA GLN A 307 11.15 -17.07 2.36
C GLN A 307 9.69 -16.59 2.25
N TYR A 308 9.30 -16.06 1.11
CA TYR A 308 7.91 -15.67 0.85
C TYR A 308 6.95 -16.84 1.01
N TYR A 309 7.23 -17.97 0.34
CA TYR A 309 6.36 -19.15 0.43
C TYR A 309 6.31 -19.77 1.83
N LYS A 310 7.43 -19.78 2.55
CA LYS A 310 7.50 -20.30 3.91
C LYS A 310 6.78 -19.42 4.92
N ASN A 311 6.99 -18.10 4.87
CA ASN A 311 6.64 -17.18 5.95
C ASN A 311 5.36 -16.37 5.70
N ILE A 312 4.92 -16.26 4.46
CA ILE A 312 3.78 -15.42 4.06
C ILE A 312 2.70 -16.26 3.41
N TYR A 313 3.01 -16.95 2.32
CA TYR A 313 2.05 -17.81 1.63
C TYR A 313 1.72 -19.07 2.44
N GLY A 314 2.72 -19.70 3.03
CA GLY A 314 2.57 -20.90 3.87
C GLY A 314 1.87 -20.68 5.21
N LEU A 315 1.57 -19.43 5.58
CA LEU A 315 0.69 -19.09 6.71
C LEU A 315 -0.79 -19.49 6.43
N LYS A 316 -1.00 -20.68 5.81
CA LYS A 316 -2.31 -21.31 5.68
C LYS A 316 -3.00 -21.65 7.00
N LYS A 317 -2.37 -21.39 8.13
CA LYS A 317 -2.98 -21.47 9.45
C LYS A 317 -3.61 -20.13 9.81
N TYR A 318 -4.58 -19.79 9.03
CA TYR A 318 -5.53 -18.80 9.43
C TYR A 318 -6.74 -19.50 10.07
#